data_6ed2ae85d2682e5e41d81c6562ca2ab0
#
_entry.id   6ed2ae85d2682e5e41d81c6562ca2ab0
#
_cell.length_a   1.000
_cell.length_b   1.000
_cell.length_c   1.000
_cell.angle_alpha   90.00
_cell.angle_beta   90.00
_cell.angle_gamma   90.00
#
_symmetry.space_group_name_H-M   'P 1'
#
loop_
_entity.id
_entity.type
_entity.pdbx_description
1 polymer ?
#
loop_
_entity_poly.entity_id
_entity_poly.type
_entity_poly.pdbx_seq_one_letter_code
_entity_poly.pdbx_strand_id
1 'polypeptide(L)'
;MPNWVELGEEFMFYSAFVRSFDSSFGNVLESLGNYIAKLSYEVKGNIKSFILPDQTQRIAFIIDSYLDHTSIPQTCHYSNFDVIYPKNTVSYERMHVTDNYFYNEELNEHYIIELKASGDLDNKKARAEKMALLEEYFLLKNLLKNDNTAQIRLYFGTAYNKFGEGNYWKQERVRQFFADDELLIGKDYWNFVCNDKNGFDIVFNQYKKSAESIRNALYEIKKMYF
;
A
#
# COMPACT_ATOMS: atom_id res chain seq x y z
N MET A 1 36.03 11.61 8.13
CA MET A 1 34.61 11.36 8.41
C MET A 1 34.03 12.65 8.94
N PRO A 2 32.95 13.20 8.42
CA PRO A 2 32.33 14.37 9.03
C PRO A 2 31.91 14.02 10.44
N ASN A 3 32.31 14.82 11.40
CA ASN A 3 31.96 14.68 12.80
C ASN A 3 30.48 15.10 12.96
N TRP A 4 29.56 14.16 12.96
CA TRP A 4 28.13 14.43 13.17
C TRP A 4 27.83 15.14 14.49
N VAL A 5 28.78 15.13 15.43
CA VAL A 5 28.71 15.83 16.70
C VAL A 5 28.70 17.38 16.52
N GLU A 6 29.22 17.88 15.39
CA GLU A 6 29.23 19.33 15.10
C GLU A 6 27.87 19.86 14.61
N LEU A 7 26.92 19.02 14.27
CA LEU A 7 25.60 19.44 13.79
C LEU A 7 24.62 19.85 14.89
N GLY A 8 25.01 19.70 16.16
CA GLY A 8 24.25 20.11 17.32
C GLY A 8 23.10 19.13 17.69
N GLU A 9 22.74 19.13 18.95
CA GLU A 9 21.70 18.28 19.54
C GLU A 9 20.32 18.51 18.88
N GLU A 10 20.04 19.77 18.51
CA GLU A 10 18.79 20.16 17.85
C GLU A 10 18.61 19.45 16.50
N PHE A 11 19.65 19.40 15.66
CA PHE A 11 19.58 18.68 14.38
C PHE A 11 19.38 17.17 14.58
N MET A 12 20.07 16.58 15.55
CA MET A 12 19.91 15.15 15.86
C MET A 12 18.50 14.85 16.34
N PHE A 13 17.94 15.71 17.21
CA PHE A 13 16.56 15.60 17.66
C PHE A 13 15.59 15.66 16.48
N TYR A 14 15.66 16.67 15.63
CA TYR A 14 14.75 16.78 14.49
C TYR A 14 14.88 15.61 13.54
N SER A 15 16.07 15.12 13.29
CA SER A 15 16.29 13.95 12.43
C SER A 15 15.65 12.68 13.00
N ALA A 16 15.78 12.45 14.30
CA ALA A 16 15.18 11.32 14.98
C ALA A 16 13.65 11.47 15.07
N PHE A 17 13.17 12.68 15.38
CA PHE A 17 11.76 13.01 15.46
C PHE A 17 11.05 12.80 14.13
N VAL A 18 11.60 13.32 13.03
CA VAL A 18 11.01 13.15 11.68
C VAL A 18 10.88 11.68 11.33
N ARG A 19 11.91 10.86 11.55
CA ARG A 19 11.83 9.40 11.28
C ARG A 19 10.77 8.71 12.10
N SER A 20 10.71 9.02 13.40
CA SER A 20 9.71 8.44 14.31
C SER A 20 8.30 8.88 13.93
N PHE A 21 8.15 10.15 13.57
CA PHE A 21 6.88 10.71 13.11
C PHE A 21 6.41 10.06 11.81
N ASP A 22 7.28 9.95 10.80
CA ASP A 22 6.93 9.34 9.52
C ASP A 22 6.47 7.90 9.68
N SER A 23 7.19 7.10 10.49
CA SER A 23 6.81 5.72 10.78
C SER A 23 5.47 5.62 11.51
N SER A 24 5.30 6.44 12.56
CA SER A 24 4.06 6.46 13.34
C SER A 24 2.88 6.98 12.51
N PHE A 25 3.11 7.96 11.65
CA PHE A 25 2.10 8.54 10.78
C PHE A 25 1.61 7.53 9.75
N GLY A 26 2.51 6.72 9.17
CA GLY A 26 2.14 5.61 8.30
C GLY A 26 1.16 4.64 8.98
N ASN A 27 1.50 4.18 10.17
CA ASN A 27 0.64 3.27 10.96
C ASN A 27 -0.72 3.89 11.32
N VAL A 28 -0.75 5.21 11.59
CA VAL A 28 -2.01 5.93 11.86
C VAL A 28 -2.88 5.98 10.62
N LEU A 29 -2.30 6.27 9.44
CA LEU A 29 -3.03 6.32 8.17
C LEU A 29 -3.62 4.95 7.81
N GLU A 30 -2.83 3.88 7.94
CA GLU A 30 -3.27 2.51 7.73
C GLU A 30 -4.42 2.14 8.68
N SER A 31 -4.26 2.40 9.99
CA SER A 31 -5.29 2.14 10.99
C SER A 31 -6.56 2.94 10.73
N LEU A 32 -6.43 4.20 10.31
CA LEU A 32 -7.56 5.06 9.95
C LEU A 32 -8.29 4.52 8.72
N GLY A 33 -7.55 4.11 7.68
CA GLY A 33 -8.10 3.46 6.50
C GLY A 33 -8.90 2.21 6.86
N ASN A 34 -8.30 1.32 7.65
CA ASN A 34 -8.94 0.10 8.13
C ASN A 34 -10.19 0.39 8.98
N TYR A 35 -10.15 1.44 9.82
CA TYR A 35 -11.29 1.80 10.65
C TYR A 35 -12.47 2.33 9.83
N ILE A 36 -12.20 3.21 8.86
CA ILE A 36 -13.24 3.79 7.99
C ILE A 36 -13.82 2.69 7.08
N ALA A 37 -12.98 1.84 6.50
CA ALA A 37 -13.40 0.78 5.58
C ALA A 37 -14.41 -0.19 6.22
N LYS A 38 -14.38 -0.39 7.53
CA LYS A 38 -15.36 -1.24 8.25
C LYS A 38 -16.82 -0.77 8.10
N LEU A 39 -17.05 0.46 7.64
CA LEU A 39 -18.40 0.95 7.38
C LEU A 39 -19.01 0.37 6.10
N SER A 40 -18.18 -0.11 5.17
CA SER A 40 -18.61 -0.54 3.83
C SER A 40 -18.02 -1.88 3.39
N TYR A 41 -17.00 -2.37 4.08
CA TYR A 41 -16.27 -3.59 3.74
C TYR A 41 -16.06 -4.46 4.99
N GLU A 42 -15.89 -5.75 4.78
CA GLU A 42 -15.26 -6.61 5.79
C GLU A 42 -13.75 -6.38 5.74
N VAL A 43 -13.18 -5.83 6.81
CA VAL A 43 -11.72 -5.65 6.92
C VAL A 43 -11.11 -6.94 7.42
N LYS A 44 -10.27 -7.53 6.59
CA LYS A 44 -9.55 -8.76 6.90
C LYS A 44 -8.13 -8.45 7.38
N GLY A 45 -7.49 -9.45 7.93
CA GLY A 45 -6.11 -9.35 8.42
C GLY A 45 -5.10 -9.95 7.45
N ASN A 46 -4.11 -10.63 8.03
CA ASN A 46 -3.02 -11.25 7.29
C ASN A 46 -3.50 -12.35 6.33
N ILE A 47 -2.80 -12.48 5.21
CA ILE A 47 -3.01 -13.56 4.25
C ILE A 47 -2.01 -14.67 4.57
N LYS A 48 -2.52 -15.84 4.94
CA LYS A 48 -1.72 -17.04 5.20
C LYS A 48 -2.14 -18.14 4.25
N SER A 49 -1.23 -18.57 3.38
CA SER A 49 -1.47 -19.62 2.42
C SER A 49 -0.13 -20.19 1.92
N PHE A 50 -0.15 -20.97 0.86
CA PHE A 50 1.05 -21.48 0.20
C PHE A 50 1.27 -20.77 -1.13
N ILE A 51 2.53 -20.74 -1.59
CA ILE A 51 2.91 -20.29 -2.93
C ILE A 51 3.57 -21.44 -3.70
N LEU A 52 3.27 -21.55 -4.98
CA LEU A 52 3.82 -22.55 -5.88
C LEU A 52 5.09 -22.02 -6.58
N PRO A 53 6.03 -22.91 -6.98
CA PRO A 53 7.23 -22.49 -7.70
C PRO A 53 6.94 -21.69 -8.98
N ASP A 54 5.96 -22.11 -9.78
CA ASP A 54 5.59 -21.42 -11.03
C ASP A 54 5.03 -20.01 -10.76
N GLN A 55 4.31 -19.83 -9.64
CA GLN A 55 3.84 -18.50 -9.22
C GLN A 55 5.02 -17.60 -8.85
N THR A 56 6.00 -18.14 -8.11
CA THR A 56 7.23 -17.41 -7.79
C THR A 56 8.01 -17.02 -9.06
N GLN A 57 8.11 -17.94 -10.03
CA GLN A 57 8.74 -17.66 -11.32
C GLN A 57 7.94 -16.61 -12.11
N ARG A 58 6.61 -16.68 -12.08
CA ARG A 58 5.74 -15.68 -12.73
C ARG A 58 5.94 -14.29 -12.14
N ILE A 59 6.01 -14.17 -10.82
CA ILE A 59 6.30 -12.91 -10.14
C ILE A 59 7.64 -12.35 -10.62
N ALA A 60 8.70 -13.17 -10.59
CA ALA A 60 10.03 -12.75 -11.03
C ALA A 60 10.00 -12.27 -12.49
N PHE A 61 9.37 -13.03 -13.38
CA PHE A 61 9.23 -12.65 -14.80
C PHE A 61 8.51 -11.31 -14.99
N ILE A 62 7.40 -11.08 -14.28
CA ILE A 62 6.64 -9.82 -14.33
C ILE A 62 7.53 -8.67 -13.87
N ILE A 63 8.17 -8.80 -12.74
CA ILE A 63 9.01 -7.77 -12.13
C ILE A 63 10.21 -7.43 -13.04
N ASP A 64 10.88 -8.45 -13.58
CA ASP A 64 12.03 -8.24 -14.47
C ASP A 64 11.61 -7.59 -15.78
N SER A 65 10.45 -7.97 -16.35
CA SER A 65 9.93 -7.33 -17.57
C SER A 65 9.60 -5.83 -17.38
N TYR A 66 9.15 -5.45 -16.19
CA TYR A 66 8.92 -4.04 -15.85
C TYR A 66 10.24 -3.29 -15.58
N LEU A 67 11.19 -3.96 -14.93
CA LEU A 67 12.51 -3.40 -14.65
C LEU A 67 13.27 -3.08 -15.95
N ASP A 68 13.23 -4.03 -16.90
CA ASP A 68 13.94 -3.92 -18.19
C ASP A 68 13.12 -3.14 -19.25
N HIS A 69 11.95 -2.60 -18.88
CA HIS A 69 11.05 -1.88 -19.79
C HIS A 69 10.61 -2.68 -21.03
N THR A 70 10.61 -4.02 -20.94
CA THR A 70 10.15 -4.90 -22.02
C THR A 70 8.63 -5.05 -22.01
N SER A 71 7.98 -4.70 -20.91
CA SER A 71 6.53 -4.65 -20.77
C SER A 71 6.09 -3.41 -20.00
N ILE A 72 4.90 -2.89 -20.33
CA ILE A 72 4.20 -1.86 -19.56
C ILE A 72 3.35 -2.60 -18.50
N PRO A 73 3.27 -2.11 -17.24
CA PRO A 73 2.44 -2.71 -16.21
C PRO A 73 0.98 -2.86 -16.63
N GLN A 74 0.44 -4.07 -16.46
CA GLN A 74 -0.96 -4.40 -16.72
C GLN A 74 -1.43 -5.49 -15.74
N THR A 75 -2.64 -5.36 -15.26
CA THR A 75 -3.26 -6.32 -14.32
C THR A 75 -3.39 -7.71 -14.93
N CYS A 76 -3.60 -7.82 -16.25
CA CYS A 76 -3.69 -9.10 -16.96
C CYS A 76 -2.40 -9.94 -16.91
N HIS A 77 -1.24 -9.35 -16.59
CA HIS A 77 0.01 -10.10 -16.50
C HIS A 77 0.03 -11.13 -15.35
N TYR A 78 -0.76 -10.90 -14.31
CA TYR A 78 -0.91 -11.85 -13.20
C TYR A 78 -2.34 -12.42 -13.08
N SER A 79 -3.39 -11.64 -13.41
CA SER A 79 -4.77 -12.09 -13.28
C SER A 79 -5.13 -13.21 -14.26
N ASN A 80 -4.57 -13.15 -15.48
CA ASN A 80 -4.77 -14.17 -16.52
C ASN A 80 -3.83 -15.39 -16.39
N PHE A 81 -3.04 -15.45 -15.31
CA PHE A 81 -2.15 -16.59 -15.08
C PHE A 81 -2.94 -17.77 -14.53
N ASP A 82 -3.05 -18.83 -15.35
CA ASP A 82 -3.69 -20.09 -14.95
C ASP A 82 -2.78 -20.87 -14.00
N VAL A 83 -3.27 -21.08 -12.80
CA VAL A 83 -2.53 -21.82 -11.77
C VAL A 83 -2.86 -23.31 -11.91
N ILE A 84 -1.84 -24.10 -12.24
CA ILE A 84 -1.95 -25.56 -12.25
C ILE A 84 -1.54 -26.06 -10.85
N TYR A 85 -2.44 -26.80 -10.20
CA TYR A 85 -2.21 -27.42 -8.88
C TYR A 85 -1.77 -28.86 -9.04
N PRO A 86 -0.44 -29.16 -9.08
CA PRO A 86 0.03 -30.53 -9.23
C PRO A 86 -0.18 -31.33 -7.95
N LYS A 87 -0.47 -32.64 -8.08
CA LYS A 87 -0.79 -33.51 -6.94
C LYS A 87 0.37 -33.69 -5.92
N ASN A 88 1.62 -33.42 -6.33
CA ASN A 88 2.82 -33.71 -5.51
C ASN A 88 3.83 -32.54 -5.52
N THR A 89 3.37 -31.29 -5.62
CA THR A 89 4.29 -30.14 -5.65
C THR A 89 4.69 -29.71 -4.24
N VAL A 90 5.98 -29.44 -4.06
CA VAL A 90 6.47 -28.76 -2.85
C VAL A 90 5.90 -27.34 -2.86
N SER A 91 5.08 -27.04 -1.88
CA SER A 91 4.55 -25.71 -1.64
C SER A 91 5.14 -25.15 -0.34
N TYR A 92 5.40 -23.87 -0.31
CA TYR A 92 5.91 -23.21 0.89
C TYR A 92 4.80 -22.39 1.52
N GLU A 93 4.49 -22.67 2.78
CA GLU A 93 3.57 -21.85 3.55
C GLU A 93 4.21 -20.48 3.80
N ARG A 94 3.46 -19.41 3.51
CA ARG A 94 3.85 -18.02 3.76
C ARG A 94 2.70 -17.27 4.42
N MET A 95 3.07 -16.24 5.16
CA MET A 95 2.14 -15.29 5.74
C MET A 95 2.63 -13.87 5.41
N HIS A 96 1.73 -13.08 4.83
CA HIS A 96 1.95 -11.66 4.61
C HIS A 96 1.07 -10.83 5.53
N VAL A 97 1.65 -9.77 6.06
CA VAL A 97 0.92 -8.71 6.77
C VAL A 97 0.56 -7.67 5.73
N THR A 98 -0.71 -7.50 5.50
CA THR A 98 -1.26 -6.57 4.49
C THR A 98 -1.66 -5.26 5.17
N ASP A 99 -1.24 -4.11 4.64
CA ASP A 99 -1.60 -2.78 5.20
C ASP A 99 -3.12 -2.63 5.25
N ASN A 100 -3.78 -2.83 4.11
CA ASN A 100 -5.24 -2.80 4.02
C ASN A 100 -5.74 -4.00 3.17
N TYR A 101 -6.54 -4.87 3.78
CA TYR A 101 -7.23 -5.93 3.08
C TYR A 101 -8.74 -5.81 3.32
N PHE A 102 -9.48 -5.44 2.26
CA PHE A 102 -10.93 -5.26 2.29
C PHE A 102 -11.63 -6.32 1.44
N TYR A 103 -12.77 -6.77 1.90
CA TYR A 103 -13.63 -7.70 1.19
C TYR A 103 -15.02 -7.11 1.03
N ASN A 104 -15.48 -7.05 -0.21
CA ASN A 104 -16.85 -6.70 -0.56
C ASN A 104 -17.64 -7.99 -0.81
N GLU A 105 -18.53 -8.34 0.13
CA GLU A 105 -19.31 -9.57 0.07
C GLU A 105 -20.33 -9.57 -1.10
N GLU A 106 -20.94 -8.40 -1.40
CA GLU A 106 -21.94 -8.29 -2.46
C GLU A 106 -21.35 -8.54 -3.85
N LEU A 107 -20.12 -8.10 -4.08
CA LEU A 107 -19.43 -8.24 -5.36
C LEU A 107 -18.51 -9.47 -5.40
N ASN A 108 -18.27 -10.11 -4.26
CA ASN A 108 -17.23 -11.14 -4.07
C ASN A 108 -15.85 -10.64 -4.53
N GLU A 109 -15.52 -9.39 -4.19
CA GLU A 109 -14.26 -8.76 -4.55
C GLU A 109 -13.35 -8.59 -3.34
N HIS A 110 -12.09 -8.96 -3.49
CA HIS A 110 -11.04 -8.84 -2.52
C HIS A 110 -10.05 -7.75 -2.97
N TYR A 111 -9.81 -6.77 -2.12
CA TYR A 111 -8.95 -5.63 -2.38
C TYR A 111 -7.74 -5.66 -1.46
N ILE A 112 -6.57 -5.76 -2.02
CA ILE A 112 -5.29 -5.73 -1.31
C ILE A 112 -4.61 -4.41 -1.65
N ILE A 113 -4.32 -3.59 -0.65
CA ILE A 113 -3.81 -2.23 -0.84
C ILE A 113 -2.55 -2.04 -0.02
N GLU A 114 -1.45 -1.73 -0.68
CA GLU A 114 -0.22 -1.22 -0.06
C GLU A 114 -0.33 0.29 0.07
N LEU A 115 -0.38 0.81 1.29
CA LEU A 115 -0.59 2.23 1.58
C LEU A 115 0.72 2.94 1.93
N LYS A 116 0.97 4.05 1.27
CA LYS A 116 2.06 4.98 1.60
C LYS A 116 1.52 6.38 1.83
N ALA A 117 2.17 7.18 2.68
CA ALA A 117 1.69 8.53 2.95
C ALA A 117 1.61 9.36 1.65
N SER A 118 2.70 9.51 0.90
CA SER A 118 2.75 10.27 -0.36
C SER A 118 3.20 9.46 -1.58
N GLY A 119 3.64 8.23 -1.34
CA GLY A 119 4.15 7.33 -2.38
C GLY A 119 5.49 7.75 -2.98
N ASP A 120 6.31 8.52 -2.25
CA ASP A 120 7.64 8.92 -2.70
C ASP A 120 8.65 7.79 -2.47
N LEU A 121 8.66 6.84 -3.40
CA LEU A 121 9.53 5.67 -3.34
C LEU A 121 10.67 5.77 -4.36
N ASP A 122 11.82 5.21 -3.99
CA ASP A 122 12.87 4.88 -4.96
C ASP A 122 12.51 3.60 -5.74
N ASN A 123 13.23 3.33 -6.84
CA ASN A 123 12.95 2.17 -7.70
C ASN A 123 13.03 0.85 -6.94
N LYS A 124 13.96 0.71 -5.99
CA LYS A 124 14.14 -0.51 -5.22
C LYS A 124 12.93 -0.78 -4.32
N LYS A 125 12.43 0.25 -3.65
CA LYS A 125 11.24 0.16 -2.81
C LYS A 125 9.98 -0.08 -3.66
N ALA A 126 9.77 0.67 -4.74
CA ALA A 126 8.62 0.47 -5.62
C ALA A 126 8.57 -0.95 -6.20
N ARG A 127 9.73 -1.50 -6.61
CA ARG A 127 9.87 -2.89 -7.03
C ARG A 127 9.48 -3.87 -5.91
N ALA A 128 9.97 -3.64 -4.69
CA ALA A 128 9.71 -4.52 -3.55
C ALA A 128 8.23 -4.53 -3.16
N GLU A 129 7.56 -3.36 -3.15
CA GLU A 129 6.13 -3.27 -2.85
C GLU A 129 5.29 -4.00 -3.92
N LYS A 130 5.62 -3.83 -5.21
CA LYS A 130 4.91 -4.59 -6.27
C LYS A 130 5.12 -6.10 -6.13
N MET A 131 6.33 -6.51 -5.79
CA MET A 131 6.64 -7.94 -5.59
C MET A 131 5.85 -8.52 -4.42
N ALA A 132 5.76 -7.79 -3.30
CA ALA A 132 4.97 -8.19 -2.14
C ALA A 132 3.48 -8.32 -2.47
N LEU A 133 2.90 -7.33 -3.15
CA LEU A 133 1.49 -7.38 -3.59
C LEU A 133 1.21 -8.56 -4.54
N LEU A 134 2.13 -8.88 -5.45
CA LEU A 134 1.97 -10.04 -6.33
C LEU A 134 2.06 -11.36 -5.54
N GLU A 135 2.91 -11.44 -4.51
CA GLU A 135 2.93 -12.60 -3.61
C GLU A 135 1.58 -12.72 -2.86
N GLU A 136 1.07 -11.63 -2.30
CA GLU A 136 -0.24 -11.60 -1.63
C GLU A 136 -1.38 -12.01 -2.57
N TYR A 137 -1.35 -11.55 -3.82
CA TYR A 137 -2.30 -11.98 -4.85
C TYR A 137 -2.32 -13.49 -5.01
N PHE A 138 -1.16 -14.12 -5.20
CA PHE A 138 -1.10 -15.57 -5.41
C PHE A 138 -1.41 -16.36 -4.13
N LEU A 139 -1.02 -15.87 -2.96
CA LEU A 139 -1.42 -16.47 -1.69
C LEU A 139 -2.94 -16.48 -1.55
N LEU A 140 -3.59 -15.34 -1.83
CA LEU A 140 -5.04 -15.22 -1.74
C LEU A 140 -5.73 -16.05 -2.84
N LYS A 141 -5.23 -16.04 -4.07
CA LYS A 141 -5.72 -16.89 -5.17
C LYS A 141 -5.68 -18.37 -4.79
N ASN A 142 -4.62 -18.83 -4.12
CA ASN A 142 -4.51 -20.20 -3.65
C ASN A 142 -5.44 -20.50 -2.47
N LEU A 143 -5.67 -19.53 -1.58
CA LEU A 143 -6.65 -19.65 -0.49
C LEU A 143 -8.08 -19.80 -1.03
N LEU A 144 -8.39 -19.02 -2.07
CA LEU A 144 -9.72 -18.97 -2.72
C LEU A 144 -9.87 -19.93 -3.90
N LYS A 145 -8.98 -20.90 -4.06
CA LYS A 145 -8.93 -21.81 -5.23
C LYS A 145 -10.23 -22.55 -5.56
N ASN A 146 -11.12 -22.70 -4.59
CA ASN A 146 -12.42 -23.35 -4.76
C ASN A 146 -13.57 -22.36 -5.03
N ASP A 147 -13.28 -21.06 -5.01
CA ASP A 147 -14.23 -20.00 -5.33
C ASP A 147 -13.88 -19.38 -6.68
N ASN A 148 -14.55 -19.85 -7.72
CA ASN A 148 -14.34 -19.38 -9.09
C ASN A 148 -14.97 -18.01 -9.37
N THR A 149 -15.71 -17.45 -8.43
CA THR A 149 -16.39 -16.15 -8.56
C THR A 149 -15.60 -15.02 -7.89
N ALA A 150 -14.70 -15.37 -6.97
CA ALA A 150 -13.87 -14.39 -6.26
C ALA A 150 -12.97 -13.61 -7.20
N GLN A 151 -13.01 -12.30 -7.10
CA GLN A 151 -12.13 -11.39 -7.83
C GLN A 151 -11.11 -10.77 -6.85
N ILE A 152 -9.85 -10.73 -7.25
CA ILE A 152 -8.78 -10.15 -6.45
C ILE A 152 -8.22 -8.95 -7.19
N ARG A 153 -8.18 -7.80 -6.54
CA ARG A 153 -7.61 -6.56 -7.07
C ARG A 153 -6.49 -6.07 -6.17
N LEU A 154 -5.39 -5.66 -6.80
CA LEU A 154 -4.23 -5.08 -6.13
C LEU A 154 -4.21 -3.58 -6.32
N TYR A 155 -3.88 -2.85 -5.27
CA TYR A 155 -3.73 -1.41 -5.35
C TYR A 155 -2.48 -0.92 -4.63
N PHE A 156 -1.88 0.12 -5.18
CA PHE A 156 -0.95 0.98 -4.50
C PHE A 156 -1.67 2.27 -4.14
N GLY A 157 -1.83 2.52 -2.85
CA GLY A 157 -2.54 3.67 -2.31
C GLY A 157 -1.62 4.76 -1.78
N THR A 158 -2.04 6.02 -1.91
CA THR A 158 -1.41 7.12 -1.17
C THR A 158 -2.45 7.90 -0.40
N ALA A 159 -2.08 8.36 0.81
CA ALA A 159 -3.01 9.15 1.64
C ALA A 159 -3.24 10.56 1.07
N TYR A 160 -2.31 11.09 0.27
CA TYR A 160 -2.45 12.37 -0.43
C TYR A 160 -1.61 12.40 -1.71
N ASN A 161 -2.01 13.26 -2.65
CA ASN A 161 -1.22 13.54 -3.85
C ASN A 161 -0.31 14.74 -3.58
N LYS A 162 1.00 14.53 -3.46
CA LYS A 162 1.97 15.61 -3.20
C LYS A 162 2.06 16.66 -4.31
N PHE A 163 1.51 16.38 -5.49
CA PHE A 163 1.44 17.32 -6.62
C PHE A 163 0.11 18.09 -6.68
N GLY A 164 -0.73 17.94 -5.65
CA GLY A 164 -2.07 18.48 -5.53
C GLY A 164 -3.15 17.49 -5.95
N GLU A 165 -4.24 17.45 -5.19
CA GLU A 165 -5.35 16.55 -5.46
C GLU A 165 -5.98 16.86 -6.84
N GLY A 166 -6.28 15.82 -7.59
CA GLY A 166 -6.79 15.90 -8.96
C GLY A 166 -5.73 16.16 -10.04
N ASN A 167 -4.48 16.43 -9.67
CA ASN A 167 -3.38 16.53 -10.64
C ASN A 167 -2.77 15.16 -10.94
N TYR A 168 -2.11 15.06 -12.11
CA TYR A 168 -1.33 13.88 -12.45
C TYR A 168 -0.25 13.60 -11.40
N TRP A 169 -0.22 12.37 -10.90
CA TRP A 169 0.76 11.93 -9.92
C TRP A 169 2.07 11.53 -10.59
N LYS A 170 3.08 12.41 -10.47
CA LYS A 170 4.37 12.34 -11.20
C LYS A 170 5.38 11.42 -10.50
N GLN A 171 5.01 10.19 -10.17
CA GLN A 171 5.89 9.20 -9.55
C GLN A 171 6.23 8.08 -10.53
N GLU A 172 7.01 8.43 -11.55
CA GLU A 172 7.37 7.52 -12.65
C GLU A 172 8.05 6.24 -12.14
N ARG A 173 8.80 6.32 -11.03
CA ARG A 173 9.44 5.15 -10.39
C ARG A 173 8.44 4.13 -9.88
N VAL A 174 7.29 4.58 -9.38
CA VAL A 174 6.21 3.70 -8.97
C VAL A 174 5.42 3.24 -10.19
N ARG A 175 5.08 4.16 -11.09
CA ARG A 175 4.39 3.85 -12.36
C ARG A 175 5.13 2.86 -13.25
N GLN A 176 6.44 2.72 -13.08
CA GLN A 176 7.22 1.67 -13.74
C GLN A 176 6.74 0.25 -13.37
N PHE A 177 6.16 0.07 -12.17
CA PHE A 177 5.75 -1.25 -11.65
C PHE A 177 4.24 -1.42 -11.48
N PHE A 178 3.47 -0.34 -11.51
CA PHE A 178 2.03 -0.35 -11.27
C PHE A 178 1.26 0.17 -12.48
N ALA A 179 0.24 -0.56 -12.89
CA ALA A 179 -0.70 -0.11 -13.91
C ALA A 179 -1.55 1.06 -13.38
N ASP A 180 -2.09 1.86 -14.28
CA ASP A 180 -2.89 3.03 -13.89
C ASP A 180 -4.15 2.64 -13.09
N ASP A 181 -4.74 1.50 -13.41
CA ASP A 181 -5.90 0.93 -12.71
C ASP A 181 -5.56 0.27 -11.36
N GLU A 182 -4.28 0.20 -11.02
CA GLU A 182 -3.80 -0.23 -9.70
C GLU A 182 -3.45 0.95 -8.78
N LEU A 183 -3.68 2.21 -9.19
CA LEU A 183 -3.29 3.39 -8.43
C LEU A 183 -4.50 4.06 -7.77
N LEU A 184 -4.49 4.12 -6.43
CA LEU A 184 -5.45 4.87 -5.62
C LEU A 184 -4.74 6.07 -4.97
N ILE A 185 -4.69 7.20 -5.67
CA ILE A 185 -3.86 8.33 -5.25
C ILE A 185 -4.67 9.41 -4.55
N GLY A 186 -4.33 9.70 -3.27
CA GLY A 186 -4.94 10.77 -2.49
C GLY A 186 -6.46 10.66 -2.44
N LYS A 187 -7.16 11.53 -3.17
CA LYS A 187 -8.62 11.55 -3.23
C LYS A 187 -9.22 10.19 -3.61
N ASP A 188 -8.62 9.48 -4.56
CA ASP A 188 -9.15 8.19 -5.03
C ASP A 188 -9.06 7.12 -3.94
N TYR A 189 -7.97 7.10 -3.15
CA TYR A 189 -7.84 6.20 -2.01
C TYR A 189 -8.94 6.43 -0.96
N TRP A 190 -9.14 7.68 -0.53
CA TRP A 190 -10.14 7.95 0.50
C TRP A 190 -11.57 7.74 0.01
N ASN A 191 -11.87 8.08 -1.25
CA ASN A 191 -13.16 7.80 -1.86
C ASN A 191 -13.42 6.29 -1.92
N PHE A 192 -12.40 5.51 -2.25
CA PHE A 192 -12.47 4.05 -2.27
C PHE A 192 -12.71 3.49 -0.86
N VAL A 193 -11.90 3.90 0.12
CA VAL A 193 -12.02 3.43 1.52
C VAL A 193 -13.38 3.75 2.13
N CYS A 194 -13.91 4.94 1.85
CA CYS A 194 -15.24 5.36 2.31
C CYS A 194 -16.38 4.71 1.50
N ASN A 195 -16.08 4.07 0.38
CA ASN A 195 -17.08 3.66 -0.62
C ASN A 195 -18.04 4.82 -0.99
N ASP A 196 -17.49 6.03 -1.08
CA ASP A 196 -18.24 7.27 -1.33
C ASP A 196 -17.38 8.25 -2.16
N LYS A 197 -17.96 8.79 -3.23
CA LYS A 197 -17.28 9.78 -4.10
C LYS A 197 -16.84 11.06 -3.38
N ASN A 198 -17.38 11.34 -2.19
CA ASN A 198 -17.03 12.49 -1.35
C ASN A 198 -16.17 12.08 -0.13
N GLY A 199 -15.71 10.83 -0.06
CA GLY A 199 -14.96 10.29 1.06
C GLY A 199 -13.73 11.12 1.42
N PHE A 200 -12.97 11.57 0.43
CA PHE A 200 -11.85 12.48 0.63
C PHE A 200 -12.25 13.77 1.34
N ASP A 201 -13.32 14.43 0.88
CA ASP A 201 -13.75 15.70 1.45
C ASP A 201 -14.19 15.54 2.91
N ILE A 202 -14.83 14.42 3.25
CA ILE A 202 -15.23 14.08 4.62
C ILE A 202 -14.00 13.92 5.52
N VAL A 203 -13.04 13.09 5.10
CA VAL A 203 -11.80 12.82 5.85
C VAL A 203 -10.98 14.10 5.99
N PHE A 204 -10.79 14.85 4.90
CA PHE A 204 -9.99 16.07 4.88
C PHE A 204 -10.60 17.19 5.74
N ASN A 205 -11.92 17.36 5.73
CA ASN A 205 -12.57 18.33 6.60
C ASN A 205 -12.42 17.96 8.10
N GLN A 206 -12.45 16.68 8.42
CA GLN A 206 -12.21 16.23 9.80
C GLN A 206 -10.74 16.46 10.21
N TYR A 207 -9.79 16.17 9.30
CA TYR A 207 -8.37 16.48 9.52
C TYR A 207 -8.14 17.97 9.77
N LYS A 208 -8.76 18.86 8.96
CA LYS A 208 -8.67 20.32 9.16
C LYS A 208 -9.15 20.75 10.54
N LYS A 209 -10.26 20.19 11.04
CA LYS A 209 -10.78 20.49 12.39
C LYS A 209 -9.80 20.07 13.49
N SER A 210 -9.04 19.00 13.28
CA SER A 210 -8.06 18.48 14.23
C SER A 210 -6.69 19.15 14.11
N ALA A 211 -6.43 19.92 13.05
CA ALA A 211 -5.11 20.47 12.75
C ALA A 211 -4.57 21.41 13.84
N GLU A 212 -5.43 22.16 14.52
CA GLU A 212 -5.03 23.02 15.63
C GLU A 212 -4.53 22.21 16.83
N SER A 213 -5.25 21.16 17.20
CA SER A 213 -4.84 20.24 18.27
C SER A 213 -3.52 19.55 17.98
N ILE A 214 -3.32 19.12 16.73
CA ILE A 214 -2.07 18.50 16.27
C ILE A 214 -0.91 19.51 16.36
N ARG A 215 -1.12 20.76 15.90
CA ARG A 215 -0.11 21.83 15.99
C ARG A 215 0.27 22.12 17.43
N ASN A 216 -0.70 22.23 18.33
CA ASN A 216 -0.45 22.47 19.73
C ASN A 216 0.33 21.32 20.39
N ALA A 217 -0.01 20.08 20.08
CA ALA A 217 0.75 18.92 20.55
C ALA A 217 2.22 18.93 20.08
N LEU A 218 2.46 19.25 18.81
CA LEU A 218 3.82 19.39 18.26
C LEU A 218 4.59 20.52 18.92
N TYR A 219 3.94 21.64 19.23
CA TYR A 219 4.56 22.77 19.94
C TYR A 219 4.96 22.38 21.37
N GLU A 220 4.09 21.69 22.11
CA GLU A 220 4.41 21.21 23.48
C GLU A 220 5.54 20.18 23.46
N ILE A 221 5.58 19.28 22.48
CA ILE A 221 6.72 18.36 22.31
C ILE A 221 8.03 19.14 22.12
N LYS A 222 8.04 20.12 21.19
CA LYS A 222 9.22 20.95 20.98
C LYS A 222 9.69 21.61 22.28
N LYS A 223 8.77 22.19 23.07
CA LYS A 223 9.06 22.89 24.31
C LYS A 223 9.60 21.97 25.42
N MET A 224 9.28 20.67 25.39
CA MET A 224 9.81 19.70 26.35
C MET A 224 11.29 19.34 26.11
N TYR A 225 11.77 19.56 24.89
CA TYR A 225 13.14 19.19 24.48
C TYR A 225 14.08 20.38 24.31
N PHE A 226 13.54 21.60 24.24
CA PHE A 226 14.28 22.87 24.08
C PHE A 226 13.67 23.96 24.94
#